data_3d2727e3caeb1ce52951a373c87dcd31
#
_entry.id   3d2727e3caeb1ce52951a373c87dcd31
#
_cell.length_a   1.000
_cell.length_b   1.000
_cell.length_c   1.000
_cell.angle_alpha   90.00
_cell.angle_beta   90.00
_cell.angle_gamma   90.00
#
_symmetry.space_group_name_H-M   'P 1'
#
loop_
_entity.id
_entity.type
_entity.pdbx_description
1 polymer ?
#
loop_
_entity_poly.entity_id
_entity_poly.type
_entity_poly.pdbx_seq_one_letter_code
_entity_poly.pdbx_strand_id
1 'polypeptide(L)'
;MRGVRGGEEVEWVAELKAAVMRRDLERLGRYDHHRARQRVRDSFGGEHSRVIEAGGRPVGSLTVRPGAGGGLTLEHFYLDPAHQGRGIGTRVLEGVLAAADAEGAEVRLTVLRGSAARGLYERYGFIVEDQDEVDVHMVRAVRAGAAGPGGS
;
A
#
# COMPACT_ATOMS: atom_id res chain seq x y z
N MET A 1 -13.99 -3.28 -1.99
CA MET A 1 -12.84 -4.17 -2.23
C MET A 1 -13.25 -5.61 -2.00
N ARG A 2 -12.61 -6.52 -2.65
CA ARG A 2 -12.89 -7.95 -2.52
C ARG A 2 -11.61 -8.76 -2.45
N GLY A 3 -11.72 -10.02 -2.04
CA GLY A 3 -10.61 -10.96 -2.04
C GLY A 3 -10.08 -11.26 -3.44
N VAL A 4 -8.87 -11.76 -3.49
CA VAL A 4 -8.21 -12.16 -4.74
C VAL A 4 -8.85 -13.45 -5.25
N ARG A 5 -9.20 -13.49 -6.54
CA ARG A 5 -9.93 -14.64 -7.13
C ARG A 5 -9.06 -15.74 -7.67
N GLY A 6 -7.78 -15.52 -7.86
CA GLY A 6 -6.88 -16.57 -8.38
C GLY A 6 -5.63 -16.02 -9.02
N GLY A 7 -4.89 -16.93 -9.67
CA GLY A 7 -3.60 -16.62 -10.25
C GLY A 7 -3.62 -15.58 -11.35
N GLU A 8 -4.70 -15.49 -12.11
CA GLU A 8 -4.83 -14.47 -13.16
C GLU A 8 -4.84 -13.06 -12.56
N GLU A 9 -5.47 -12.90 -11.40
CA GLU A 9 -5.49 -11.59 -10.72
C GLU A 9 -4.14 -11.27 -10.12
N VAL A 10 -3.41 -12.25 -9.62
CA VAL A 10 -2.05 -12.06 -9.15
C VAL A 10 -1.18 -11.55 -10.30
N GLU A 11 -1.30 -12.14 -11.48
CA GLU A 11 -0.54 -11.69 -12.66
C GLU A 11 -0.96 -10.29 -13.10
N TRP A 12 -2.24 -9.97 -13.02
CA TRP A 12 -2.72 -8.62 -13.31
C TRP A 12 -2.10 -7.59 -12.36
N VAL A 13 -2.05 -7.91 -11.06
CA VAL A 13 -1.41 -7.02 -10.07
C VAL A 13 0.10 -6.92 -10.32
N ALA A 14 0.75 -7.99 -10.74
CA ALA A 14 2.17 -7.97 -11.09
C ALA A 14 2.45 -6.98 -12.22
N GLU A 15 1.61 -7.00 -13.27
CA GLU A 15 1.71 -6.04 -14.37
C GLU A 15 1.39 -4.61 -13.92
N LEU A 16 0.39 -4.45 -13.06
CA LEU A 16 0.03 -3.16 -12.49
C LEU A 16 1.18 -2.57 -11.71
N LYS A 17 1.80 -3.36 -10.85
CA LYS A 17 2.98 -2.91 -10.08
C LYS A 17 4.10 -2.47 -11.02
N ALA A 18 4.42 -3.27 -12.00
CA ALA A 18 5.49 -2.95 -12.93
C ALA A 18 5.21 -1.62 -13.63
N ALA A 19 3.98 -1.38 -14.07
CA ALA A 19 3.61 -0.13 -14.72
C ALA A 19 3.69 1.07 -13.77
N VAL A 20 3.15 0.93 -12.57
CA VAL A 20 3.09 2.02 -11.58
C VAL A 20 4.47 2.40 -11.06
N MET A 21 5.33 1.42 -10.82
CA MET A 21 6.63 1.65 -10.18
C MET A 21 7.79 1.81 -11.17
N ARG A 22 7.57 1.57 -12.45
CA ARG A 22 8.66 1.56 -13.43
C ARG A 22 9.48 2.84 -13.44
N ARG A 23 8.82 3.98 -13.47
CA ARG A 23 9.49 5.28 -13.56
C ARG A 23 10.45 5.49 -12.38
N ASP A 24 9.99 5.25 -11.16
CA ASP A 24 10.81 5.44 -9.97
C ASP A 24 11.94 4.41 -9.90
N LEU A 25 11.66 3.16 -10.25
CA LEU A 25 12.69 2.11 -10.26
C LEU A 25 13.75 2.40 -11.32
N GLU A 26 13.37 2.89 -12.50
CA GLU A 26 14.33 3.27 -13.53
C GLU A 26 15.19 4.45 -13.08
N ARG A 27 14.58 5.45 -12.48
CA ARG A 27 15.28 6.63 -11.94
C ARG A 27 16.33 6.22 -10.90
N LEU A 28 16.00 5.23 -10.09
CA LEU A 28 16.90 4.71 -9.05
C LEU A 28 17.90 3.69 -9.56
N GLY A 29 17.85 3.34 -10.85
CA GLY A 29 18.71 2.31 -11.42
C GLY A 29 18.39 0.90 -10.93
N ARG A 30 17.14 0.66 -10.49
CA ARG A 30 16.72 -0.60 -9.86
C ARG A 30 15.61 -1.31 -10.63
N TYR A 31 15.24 -0.84 -11.81
CA TYR A 31 14.21 -1.52 -12.54
C TYR A 31 14.71 -2.85 -13.10
N ASP A 32 14.10 -3.92 -12.67
CA ASP A 32 14.30 -5.27 -13.18
C ASP A 32 12.92 -5.81 -13.54
N HIS A 33 12.74 -6.08 -14.82
CA HIS A 33 11.47 -6.48 -15.40
C HIS A 33 10.88 -7.73 -14.73
N HIS A 34 11.75 -8.71 -14.46
CA HIS A 34 11.34 -9.95 -13.82
C HIS A 34 11.10 -9.79 -12.32
N ARG A 35 12.03 -9.12 -11.64
CA ARG A 35 11.98 -8.97 -10.18
C ARG A 35 10.78 -8.15 -9.72
N ALA A 36 10.43 -7.09 -10.46
CA ALA A 36 9.28 -6.26 -10.12
C ALA A 36 8.00 -7.09 -10.05
N ARG A 37 7.83 -8.01 -10.98
CA ARG A 37 6.65 -8.88 -11.04
C ARG A 37 6.73 -10.02 -10.03
N GLN A 38 7.92 -10.56 -9.83
CA GLN A 38 8.10 -11.72 -8.95
C GLN A 38 7.76 -11.40 -7.50
N ARG A 39 8.03 -10.19 -7.04
CA ARG A 39 7.65 -9.78 -5.68
C ARG A 39 6.15 -9.88 -5.43
N VAL A 40 5.34 -9.55 -6.43
CA VAL A 40 3.89 -9.71 -6.33
C VAL A 40 3.51 -11.18 -6.28
N ARG A 41 4.09 -11.98 -7.17
CA ARG A 41 3.82 -13.43 -7.20
C ARG A 41 4.16 -14.10 -5.87
N ASP A 42 5.22 -13.63 -5.21
CA ASP A 42 5.70 -14.22 -3.96
C ASP A 42 4.86 -13.84 -2.74
N SER A 43 4.26 -12.66 -2.73
CA SER A 43 3.66 -12.12 -1.49
C SER A 43 2.25 -11.57 -1.63
N PHE A 44 1.72 -11.43 -2.84
CA PHE A 44 0.36 -10.96 -3.03
C PHE A 44 -0.61 -12.14 -3.14
N GLY A 45 -1.69 -12.08 -2.39
CA GLY A 45 -2.72 -13.12 -2.38
C GLY A 45 -3.11 -13.49 -0.95
N GLY A 46 -3.98 -14.46 -0.82
CA GLY A 46 -4.45 -14.92 0.48
C GLY A 46 -5.40 -13.95 1.18
N GLU A 47 -5.57 -14.17 2.47
CA GLU A 47 -6.59 -13.46 3.25
C GLU A 47 -6.29 -11.97 3.48
N HIS A 48 -5.02 -11.57 3.38
CA HIS A 48 -4.62 -10.18 3.65
C HIS A 48 -4.60 -9.31 2.39
N SER A 49 -4.80 -9.89 1.23
CA SER A 49 -4.76 -9.17 -0.05
C SER A 49 -6.16 -8.94 -0.59
N ARG A 50 -6.33 -7.76 -1.22
CA ARG A 50 -7.61 -7.35 -1.78
C ARG A 50 -7.41 -6.74 -3.16
N VAL A 51 -8.43 -6.87 -3.99
CA VAL A 51 -8.52 -6.17 -5.27
C VAL A 51 -9.48 -4.99 -5.08
N ILE A 52 -9.04 -3.82 -5.50
CA ILE A 52 -9.86 -2.60 -5.49
C ILE A 52 -10.65 -2.56 -6.78
N GLU A 53 -11.96 -2.35 -6.66
CA GLU A 53 -12.84 -2.26 -7.83
C GLU A 53 -13.50 -0.90 -7.93
N ALA A 54 -13.75 -0.47 -9.15
CA ALA A 54 -14.57 0.69 -9.44
C ALA A 54 -15.51 0.32 -10.60
N GLY A 55 -16.82 0.46 -10.40
CA GLY A 55 -17.80 0.07 -11.41
C GLY A 55 -17.76 -1.42 -11.76
N GLY A 56 -17.41 -2.27 -10.80
CA GLY A 56 -17.31 -3.71 -11.01
C GLY A 56 -16.04 -4.18 -11.72
N ARG A 57 -15.10 -3.27 -11.96
CA ARG A 57 -13.83 -3.59 -12.63
C ARG A 57 -12.64 -3.44 -11.70
N PRO A 58 -11.65 -4.33 -11.78
CA PRO A 58 -10.41 -4.17 -11.01
C PRO A 58 -9.68 -2.90 -11.44
N VAL A 59 -9.33 -2.06 -10.46
CA VAL A 59 -8.58 -0.82 -10.71
C VAL A 59 -7.35 -0.70 -9.83
N GLY A 60 -7.17 -1.59 -8.86
CA GLY A 60 -6.03 -1.54 -7.98
C GLY A 60 -5.96 -2.72 -7.04
N SER A 61 -5.01 -2.66 -6.14
CA SER A 61 -4.73 -3.72 -5.19
C SER A 61 -4.23 -3.16 -3.88
N LEU A 62 -4.33 -3.99 -2.84
CA LEU A 62 -3.68 -3.66 -1.59
C LEU A 62 -3.53 -4.93 -0.73
N THR A 63 -2.50 -4.93 0.11
CA THR A 63 -2.29 -5.96 1.12
C THR A 63 -2.09 -5.26 2.46
N VAL A 64 -2.84 -5.70 3.46
CA VAL A 64 -2.67 -5.25 4.85
C VAL A 64 -2.47 -6.50 5.68
N ARG A 65 -1.29 -6.67 6.22
CA ARG A 65 -0.96 -7.87 7.01
C ARG A 65 -0.42 -7.51 8.38
N PRO A 66 -0.56 -8.43 9.35
CA PRO A 66 0.08 -8.23 10.65
C PRO A 66 1.59 -8.11 10.48
N GLY A 67 2.17 -7.09 11.09
CA GLY A 67 3.61 -6.90 11.12
C GLY A 67 4.21 -7.44 12.41
N ALA A 68 5.53 -7.44 12.46
CA ALA A 68 6.23 -7.77 13.68
C ALA A 68 5.87 -6.77 14.78
N GLY A 69 5.67 -7.25 16.00
CA GLY A 69 5.38 -6.38 17.13
C GLY A 69 3.94 -5.91 17.26
N GLY A 70 3.02 -6.48 16.49
CA GLY A 70 1.58 -6.25 16.66
C GLY A 70 0.99 -5.12 15.83
N GLY A 71 1.77 -4.46 15.00
CA GLY A 71 1.28 -3.45 14.08
C GLY A 71 0.82 -4.06 12.75
N LEU A 72 0.47 -3.21 11.82
CA LEU A 72 0.07 -3.60 10.46
C LEU A 72 1.10 -3.11 9.46
N THR A 73 1.26 -3.88 8.39
CA THR A 73 2.09 -3.48 7.24
C THR A 73 1.20 -3.35 6.02
N LEU A 74 1.27 -2.20 5.36
CA LEU A 74 0.57 -1.93 4.11
C LEU A 74 1.54 -2.20 2.96
N GLU A 75 1.16 -3.07 2.06
CA GLU A 75 1.97 -3.48 0.92
C GLU A 75 1.13 -3.55 -0.34
N HIS A 76 1.79 -3.61 -1.48
CA HIS A 76 1.14 -3.82 -2.79
C HIS A 76 -0.07 -2.91 -3.02
N PHE A 77 0.04 -1.67 -2.56
CA PHE A 77 -1.01 -0.67 -2.74
C PHE A 77 -0.76 0.06 -4.05
N TYR A 78 -1.43 -0.39 -5.08
CA TYR A 78 -1.28 0.13 -6.44
C TYR A 78 -2.64 0.52 -7.00
N LEU A 79 -2.66 1.56 -7.81
CA LEU A 79 -3.86 2.00 -8.50
C LEU A 79 -3.52 2.19 -9.97
N ASP A 80 -4.39 1.67 -10.84
CA ASP A 80 -4.25 1.85 -12.28
C ASP A 80 -4.11 3.35 -12.59
N PRO A 81 -3.08 3.76 -13.35
CA PRO A 81 -2.89 5.17 -13.69
C PRO A 81 -4.12 5.85 -14.26
N ALA A 82 -4.94 5.13 -15.03
CA ALA A 82 -6.18 5.67 -15.59
C ALA A 82 -7.21 6.04 -14.52
N HIS A 83 -7.07 5.52 -13.31
CA HIS A 83 -8.00 5.75 -12.20
C HIS A 83 -7.39 6.59 -11.08
N GLN A 84 -6.16 7.05 -11.24
CA GLN A 84 -5.53 7.95 -10.28
C GLN A 84 -6.15 9.35 -10.39
N GLY A 85 -6.05 10.13 -9.30
CA GLY A 85 -6.58 11.48 -9.26
C GLY A 85 -8.09 11.58 -9.06
N ARG A 86 -8.77 10.47 -8.77
CA ARG A 86 -10.22 10.43 -8.54
C ARG A 86 -10.61 10.20 -7.08
N GLY A 87 -9.64 10.22 -6.18
CA GLY A 87 -9.88 10.03 -4.76
C GLY A 87 -10.06 8.57 -4.33
N ILE A 88 -9.91 7.60 -5.24
CA ILE A 88 -10.09 6.18 -4.91
C ILE A 88 -9.02 5.74 -3.91
N GLY A 89 -7.75 6.02 -4.19
CA GLY A 89 -6.64 5.67 -3.31
C GLY A 89 -6.76 6.31 -1.94
N THR A 90 -7.17 7.56 -1.90
CA THR A 90 -7.38 8.31 -0.65
C THR A 90 -8.47 7.64 0.19
N ARG A 91 -9.59 7.29 -0.42
CA ARG A 91 -10.70 6.63 0.31
C ARG A 91 -10.28 5.26 0.84
N VAL A 92 -9.53 4.50 0.05
CA VAL A 92 -9.03 3.19 0.48
C VAL A 92 -8.08 3.37 1.66
N LEU A 93 -7.15 4.30 1.57
CA LEU A 93 -6.21 4.59 2.64
C LEU A 93 -6.93 5.01 3.91
N GLU A 94 -7.90 5.91 3.80
CA GLU A 94 -8.69 6.35 4.96
C GLU A 94 -9.40 5.18 5.64
N GLY A 95 -9.94 4.25 4.87
CA GLY A 95 -10.56 3.05 5.42
C GLY A 95 -9.58 2.15 6.16
N VAL A 96 -8.39 1.95 5.60
CA VAL A 96 -7.33 1.17 6.25
C VAL A 96 -6.92 1.82 7.58
N LEU A 97 -6.73 3.13 7.57
CA LEU A 97 -6.29 3.84 8.77
C LEU A 97 -7.36 3.89 9.84
N ALA A 98 -8.63 4.03 9.45
CA ALA A 98 -9.74 3.98 10.41
C ALA A 98 -9.81 2.62 11.10
N ALA A 99 -9.63 1.53 10.34
CA ALA A 99 -9.61 0.18 10.91
C ALA A 99 -8.40 0.00 11.83
N ALA A 100 -7.24 0.50 11.43
CA ALA A 100 -6.04 0.42 12.27
C ALA A 100 -6.21 1.17 13.59
N ASP A 101 -6.80 2.36 13.54
CA ASP A 101 -7.07 3.14 14.74
C ASP A 101 -8.06 2.43 15.67
N ALA A 102 -9.09 1.81 15.11
CA ALA A 102 -10.05 1.05 15.90
C ALA A 102 -9.40 -0.15 16.61
N GLU A 103 -8.39 -0.74 16.00
CA GLU A 103 -7.64 -1.85 16.59
C GLU A 103 -6.50 -1.41 17.51
N GLY A 104 -6.22 -0.11 17.56
CA GLY A 104 -5.06 0.40 18.28
C GLY A 104 -3.74 -0.01 17.63
N ALA A 105 -3.69 -0.13 16.33
CA ALA A 105 -2.52 -0.59 15.59
C ALA A 105 -1.79 0.52 14.87
N GLU A 106 -0.46 0.51 14.96
CA GLU A 106 0.35 1.36 14.09
C GLU A 106 0.43 0.73 12.70
N VAL A 107 0.74 1.54 11.68
CA VAL A 107 0.83 1.09 10.30
C VAL A 107 2.20 1.44 9.75
N ARG A 108 2.86 0.48 9.14
CA ARG A 108 4.13 0.68 8.45
C ARG A 108 3.98 0.45 6.96
N LEU A 109 4.75 1.17 6.19
CA LEU A 109 4.85 0.97 4.75
C LEU A 109 6.22 1.39 4.25
N THR A 110 6.53 1.02 3.02
CA THR A 110 7.76 1.42 2.36
C THR A 110 7.41 2.03 1.01
N VAL A 111 8.01 3.18 0.71
CA VAL A 111 7.91 3.81 -0.61
C VAL A 111 9.31 3.93 -1.20
N LEU A 112 9.38 4.00 -2.52
CA LEU A 112 10.63 4.26 -3.20
C LEU A 112 11.06 5.71 -2.98
N ARG A 113 12.35 5.93 -2.83
CA ARG A 113 12.92 7.26 -2.64
C ARG A 113 12.53 8.15 -3.82
N GLY A 114 12.00 9.34 -3.50
CA GLY A 114 11.51 10.29 -4.50
C GLY A 114 10.12 9.99 -5.05
N SER A 115 9.43 8.99 -4.51
CA SER A 115 8.06 8.68 -4.93
C SER A 115 7.10 9.81 -4.58
N ALA A 116 6.20 10.12 -5.50
CA ALA A 116 5.14 11.08 -5.26
C ALA A 116 4.16 10.63 -4.17
N ALA A 117 4.06 9.32 -3.92
CA ALA A 117 3.18 8.78 -2.89
C ALA A 117 3.57 9.20 -1.48
N ARG A 118 4.83 9.51 -1.25
CA ARG A 118 5.31 9.93 0.08
C ARG A 118 4.51 11.10 0.64
N GLY A 119 4.21 12.10 -0.18
CA GLY A 119 3.45 13.27 0.25
C GLY A 119 2.05 12.93 0.71
N LEU A 120 1.39 11.97 0.05
CA LEU A 120 0.09 11.48 0.46
C LEU A 120 0.18 10.87 1.85
N TYR A 121 1.14 9.98 2.08
CA TYR A 121 1.28 9.33 3.38
C TYR A 121 1.62 10.32 4.49
N GLU A 122 2.48 11.30 4.21
CA GLU A 122 2.81 12.34 5.20
C GLU A 122 1.57 13.12 5.62
N ARG A 123 0.67 13.42 4.69
CA ARG A 123 -0.59 14.10 5.03
C ARG A 123 -1.48 13.28 5.97
N TYR A 124 -1.32 11.98 5.98
CA TYR A 124 -2.08 11.09 6.87
C TYR A 124 -1.34 10.69 8.13
N GLY A 125 -0.24 11.37 8.43
CA GLY A 125 0.47 11.20 9.69
C GLY A 125 1.61 10.19 9.67
N PHE A 126 1.99 9.69 8.51
CA PHE A 126 3.17 8.85 8.40
C PHE A 126 4.44 9.68 8.50
N ILE A 127 5.42 9.18 9.20
CA ILE A 127 6.76 9.80 9.32
C ILE A 127 7.81 8.77 8.89
N VAL A 128 8.95 9.27 8.47
CA VAL A 128 10.09 8.40 8.12
C VAL A 128 10.70 7.86 9.39
N GLU A 129 10.84 6.53 9.50
CA GLU A 129 11.57 5.93 10.61
C GLU A 129 12.95 5.41 10.17
N ASP A 130 13.13 5.09 8.90
CA ASP A 130 14.41 4.66 8.35
C ASP A 130 14.41 4.83 6.84
N GLN A 131 15.58 4.95 6.23
CA GLN A 131 15.70 5.02 4.77
C GLN A 131 17.10 4.65 4.32
N ASP A 132 17.18 4.20 3.07
CA ASP A 132 18.43 3.95 2.39
C ASP A 132 18.42 4.63 1.00
N GLU A 133 19.28 4.19 0.10
CA GLU A 133 19.38 4.80 -1.24
C GLU A 133 18.15 4.55 -2.12
N VAL A 134 17.37 3.51 -1.80
CA VAL A 134 16.26 3.05 -2.63
C VAL A 134 14.93 3.22 -1.92
N ASP A 135 14.85 2.82 -0.65
CA ASP A 135 13.61 2.70 0.10
C ASP A 135 13.50 3.73 1.22
N VAL A 136 12.28 4.21 1.44
CA VAL A 136 11.91 5.04 2.58
C VAL A 136 10.87 4.28 3.39
N HIS A 137 11.23 3.91 4.61
CA HIS A 137 10.35 3.18 5.52
C HIS A 137 9.62 4.17 6.40
N MET A 138 8.29 4.09 6.41
CA MET A 138 7.45 5.05 7.11
C MET A 138 6.54 4.34 8.11
N VAL A 139 6.21 5.06 9.17
CA VAL A 139 5.32 4.55 10.21
C VAL A 139 4.31 5.63 10.60
N ARG A 140 3.08 5.20 10.85
CA ARG A 140 2.04 6.01 11.42
C ARG A 140 1.67 5.43 12.78
N ALA A 141 1.89 6.22 13.84
CA ALA A 141 1.58 5.80 15.19
C ALA A 141 0.08 5.67 15.42
N VAL A 142 -0.28 4.88 16.43
CA VAL A 142 -1.67 4.75 16.85
C VAL A 142 -2.24 6.13 17.20
N ARG A 143 -3.45 6.42 16.69
CA ARG A 143 -4.16 7.66 16.97
C ARG A 143 -5.09 7.49 18.15
N ALA A 144 -4.65 7.86 19.34
CA ALA A 144 -5.42 7.71 20.57
C ALA A 144 -6.76 8.43 20.51
N GLY A 145 -6.80 9.62 19.91
CA GLY A 145 -8.05 10.37 19.75
C GLY A 145 -9.08 9.65 18.88
N ALA A 146 -8.60 8.93 17.86
CA ALA A 146 -9.47 8.15 16.98
C ALA A 146 -9.95 6.87 17.65
N ALA A 147 -9.23 6.39 18.65
CA ALA A 147 -9.62 5.21 19.41
C ALA A 147 -10.84 5.43 20.29
N GLY A 148 -11.36 6.65 20.33
CA GLY A 148 -12.60 6.99 21.00
C GLY A 148 -12.43 7.96 22.13
N PRO A 149 -13.56 8.51 22.63
CA PRO A 149 -13.53 9.55 23.65
C PRO A 149 -12.93 9.07 24.97
N GLY A 150 -13.06 7.79 25.27
CA GLY A 150 -12.47 7.23 26.49
C GLY A 150 -10.95 7.22 26.47
N GLY A 151 -10.36 7.26 25.30
CA GLY A 151 -8.92 7.29 25.16
C GLY A 151 -8.31 8.67 25.37
N SER A 152 -9.13 9.62 25.44
CA SER A 152 -8.68 11.01 25.61
C SER A 152 -8.43 11.34 27.07
#